data_5db1db17fc143664a8ecfea0b4883a36
#
_entry.id   5db1db17fc143664a8ecfea0b4883a36
#
_cell.length_a   1.000
_cell.length_b   1.000
_cell.length_c   1.000
_cell.angle_alpha   90.00
_cell.angle_beta   90.00
_cell.angle_gamma   90.00
#
_symmetry.space_group_name_H-M   'P 1'
#
loop_
_entity.id
_entity.type
_entity.pdbx_description
1 polymer ?
#
loop_
_entity_poly.entity_id
_entity_poly.type
_entity_poly.pdbx_seq_one_letter_code
_entity_poly.pdbx_strand_id
1 'polypeptide(L)'
;LCDIHLITKKGNEWEAYIVKNATRVSEQNLFNAGFQYNVMEKAGFKISKFSFITINNKYTRRGTLEKKLLFTIKNYQNKILEILPNIEAGIDKQLKTLKLTKAPTREIGIHCSEPRSCTYKSRCWNKLPNDSVFDLVGFSKIAAFQLWKRGIKTIADIPETQDLSFNQEVQRKLIKSVNK
;
A
#
# COMPACT_ATOMS: atom_id res chain seq x y z
N LEU A 1 15.79 8.38 7.41
CA LEU A 1 15.11 8.66 8.70
C LEU A 1 14.50 7.36 9.21
N CYS A 2 14.71 7.02 10.47
CA CYS A 2 14.17 5.81 11.11
C CYS A 2 13.27 6.25 12.27
N ASP A 3 12.09 5.62 12.39
CA ASP A 3 11.09 5.93 13.41
C ASP A 3 10.86 4.69 14.29
N ILE A 4 11.85 4.39 15.14
CA ILE A 4 11.76 3.34 16.16
C ILE A 4 11.26 3.95 17.46
N HIS A 5 10.19 3.37 18.03
CA HIS A 5 9.55 3.91 19.22
C HIS A 5 10.34 3.61 20.50
N LEU A 6 10.92 2.42 20.61
CA LEU A 6 11.72 2.00 21.76
C LEU A 6 12.93 1.19 21.26
N ILE A 7 14.08 1.43 21.90
CA ILE A 7 15.30 0.68 21.66
C ILE A 7 15.98 0.39 23.01
N THR A 8 16.47 -0.82 23.18
CA THR A 8 17.20 -1.23 24.36
C THR A 8 18.52 -1.88 23.98
N LYS A 9 19.60 -1.52 24.68
CA LYS A 9 20.92 -2.13 24.47
C LYS A 9 21.06 -3.39 25.32
N LYS A 10 21.54 -4.47 24.71
CA LYS A 10 21.83 -5.77 25.35
C LYS A 10 23.26 -6.18 25.01
N GLY A 11 24.20 -5.85 25.87
CA GLY A 11 25.62 -6.03 25.57
C GLY A 11 26.03 -5.20 24.34
N ASN A 12 26.51 -5.87 23.29
CA ASN A 12 26.89 -5.25 22.02
C ASN A 12 25.77 -5.23 20.96
N GLU A 13 24.58 -5.66 21.31
CA GLU A 13 23.44 -5.77 20.42
C GLU A 13 22.27 -4.90 20.87
N TRP A 14 21.29 -4.71 19.98
CA TRP A 14 20.15 -3.87 20.23
C TRP A 14 18.84 -4.62 20.00
N GLU A 15 17.89 -4.40 20.88
CA GLU A 15 16.50 -4.80 20.68
C GLU A 15 15.67 -3.58 20.30
N ALA A 16 14.95 -3.64 19.19
CA ALA A 16 14.12 -2.57 18.67
C ALA A 16 12.63 -2.93 18.76
N TYR A 17 11.79 -1.94 19.06
CA TYR A 17 10.35 -2.13 19.23
C TYR A 17 9.57 -1.05 18.51
N ILE A 18 8.55 -1.46 17.75
CA ILE A 18 7.55 -0.59 17.14
C ILE A 18 6.21 -0.78 17.87
N VAL A 19 5.66 0.30 18.39
CA VAL A 19 4.33 0.31 19.01
C VAL A 19 3.28 0.57 17.94
N LYS A 20 2.22 -0.24 17.90
CA LYS A 20 1.07 -0.04 17.01
C LYS A 20 -0.23 -0.01 17.79
N ASN A 21 -1.02 1.02 17.58
CA ASN A 21 -2.40 1.08 18.07
C ASN A 21 -3.30 0.19 17.22
N ALA A 22 -3.04 -1.11 17.29
CA ALA A 22 -3.74 -2.15 16.54
C ALA A 22 -3.61 -3.47 17.29
N THR A 23 -4.48 -4.43 16.99
CA THR A 23 -4.47 -5.78 17.57
C THR A 23 -3.64 -6.77 16.72
N ARG A 24 -3.27 -6.37 15.50
CA ARG A 24 -2.52 -7.20 14.55
C ARG A 24 -1.48 -6.36 13.80
N VAL A 25 -0.43 -7.02 13.38
CA VAL A 25 0.59 -6.45 12.48
C VAL A 25 0.18 -6.75 11.05
N SER A 26 -0.06 -5.71 10.25
CA SER A 26 -0.35 -5.85 8.82
C SER A 26 0.93 -6.04 8.00
N GLU A 27 0.81 -6.52 6.76
CA GLU A 27 1.93 -6.61 5.81
C GLU A 27 2.60 -5.25 5.59
N GLN A 28 1.81 -4.18 5.51
CA GLN A 28 2.35 -2.82 5.39
C GLN A 28 3.19 -2.42 6.61
N ASN A 29 2.77 -2.81 7.83
CA ASN A 29 3.57 -2.58 9.03
C ASN A 29 4.88 -3.37 8.99
N LEU A 30 4.83 -4.61 8.52
CA LEU A 30 6.01 -5.45 8.38
C LEU A 30 6.99 -4.87 7.36
N PHE A 31 6.49 -4.39 6.21
CA PHE A 31 7.31 -3.75 5.19
C PHE A 31 7.99 -2.48 5.72
N ASN A 32 7.24 -1.63 6.43
CA ASN A 32 7.80 -0.45 7.07
C ASN A 32 8.87 -0.79 8.13
N ALA A 33 8.65 -1.87 8.90
CA ALA A 33 9.61 -2.34 9.89
C ALA A 33 10.90 -2.84 9.22
N GLY A 34 10.79 -3.55 8.10
CA GLY A 34 11.94 -4.01 7.34
C GLY A 34 12.76 -2.85 6.76
N PHE A 35 12.09 -1.79 6.28
CA PHE A 35 12.78 -0.56 5.87
C PHE A 35 13.56 0.06 7.04
N GLN A 36 12.95 0.15 8.23
CA GLN A 36 13.60 0.69 9.42
C GLN A 36 14.76 -0.19 9.91
N TYR A 37 14.57 -1.51 9.85
CA TYR A 37 15.62 -2.48 10.14
C TYR A 37 16.84 -2.25 9.22
N ASN A 38 16.63 -2.13 7.91
CA ASN A 38 17.69 -1.85 6.95
C ASN A 38 18.44 -0.54 7.26
N VAL A 39 17.72 0.51 7.65
CA VAL A 39 18.32 1.79 8.02
C VAL A 39 19.20 1.64 9.26
N MET A 40 18.72 0.93 10.29
CA MET A 40 19.48 0.70 11.52
C MET A 40 20.74 -0.13 11.26
N GLU A 41 20.61 -1.21 10.50
CA GLU A 41 21.73 -2.09 10.17
C GLU A 41 22.81 -1.34 9.40
N LYS A 42 22.42 -0.54 8.39
CA LYS A 42 23.36 0.31 7.63
C LYS A 42 23.96 1.44 8.47
N ALA A 43 23.32 1.83 9.57
CA ALA A 43 23.86 2.76 10.54
C ALA A 43 24.78 2.09 11.58
N GLY A 44 25.05 0.78 11.47
CA GLY A 44 25.98 0.04 12.34
C GLY A 44 25.32 -0.54 13.59
N PHE A 45 23.99 -0.53 13.70
CA PHE A 45 23.30 -1.17 14.82
C PHE A 45 23.19 -2.67 14.58
N LYS A 46 23.76 -3.48 15.46
CA LYS A 46 23.58 -4.93 15.45
C LYS A 46 22.26 -5.27 16.14
N ILE A 47 21.23 -5.61 15.40
CA ILE A 47 19.89 -5.86 15.91
C ILE A 47 19.74 -7.37 16.20
N SER A 48 19.59 -7.71 17.48
CA SER A 48 19.34 -9.10 17.91
C SER A 48 17.85 -9.44 17.98
N LYS A 49 16.99 -8.41 18.10
CA LYS A 49 15.55 -8.61 18.19
C LYS A 49 14.78 -7.40 17.65
N PHE A 50 13.81 -7.66 16.77
CA PHE A 50 12.91 -6.64 16.26
C PHE A 50 11.46 -7.04 16.52
N SER A 51 10.76 -6.27 17.34
CA SER A 51 9.45 -6.66 17.87
C SER A 51 8.39 -5.60 17.63
N PHE A 52 7.14 -6.04 17.52
CA PHE A 52 5.98 -5.18 17.61
C PHE A 52 5.32 -5.29 18.98
N ILE A 53 4.87 -4.15 19.49
CA ILE A 53 4.01 -4.03 20.66
C ILE A 53 2.62 -3.66 20.14
N THR A 54 1.63 -4.51 20.35
CA THR A 54 0.24 -4.34 19.89
C THR A 54 -0.72 -4.47 21.06
N ILE A 55 -1.97 -4.04 20.86
CA ILE A 55 -3.03 -4.18 21.87
C ILE A 55 -3.48 -5.64 21.94
N ASN A 56 -3.58 -6.17 23.15
CA ASN A 56 -4.16 -7.49 23.39
C ASN A 56 -5.70 -7.40 23.42
N ASN A 57 -6.35 -7.79 22.34
CA ASN A 57 -7.82 -7.78 22.23
C ASN A 57 -8.52 -8.84 23.06
N LYS A 58 -7.78 -9.75 23.71
CA LYS A 58 -8.32 -10.74 24.63
C LYS A 58 -8.31 -10.26 26.09
N TYR A 59 -7.66 -9.12 26.34
CA TYR A 59 -7.61 -8.55 27.69
C TYR A 59 -8.96 -7.95 28.08
N THR A 60 -9.51 -8.42 29.18
CA THR A 60 -10.71 -7.86 29.83
C THR A 60 -10.29 -7.27 31.16
N ARG A 61 -10.48 -5.98 31.33
CA ARG A 61 -10.20 -5.30 32.59
C ARG A 61 -11.19 -5.76 33.67
N ARG A 62 -10.65 -6.25 34.80
CA ARG A 62 -11.41 -6.54 36.02
C ARG A 62 -10.73 -5.80 37.19
N GLY A 63 -11.32 -4.66 37.58
CA GLY A 63 -10.71 -3.82 38.62
C GLY A 63 -9.54 -2.94 38.10
N THR A 64 -8.38 -3.03 38.75
CA THR A 64 -7.18 -2.26 38.39
C THR A 64 -6.64 -2.65 37.01
N LEU A 65 -6.13 -1.65 36.27
CA LEU A 65 -5.56 -1.88 34.94
C LEU A 65 -4.24 -2.65 35.02
N GLU A 66 -4.18 -3.83 34.48
CA GLU A 66 -2.97 -4.64 34.37
C GLU A 66 -2.24 -4.37 33.04
N LYS A 67 -1.33 -3.39 33.07
CA LYS A 67 -0.60 -2.93 31.87
C LYS A 67 0.14 -4.06 31.17
N LYS A 68 0.68 -5.05 31.89
CA LYS A 68 1.42 -6.17 31.31
C LYS A 68 0.53 -7.10 30.46
N LEU A 69 -0.76 -7.20 30.77
CA LEU A 69 -1.72 -8.01 30.03
C LEU A 69 -2.39 -7.23 28.88
N LEU A 70 -2.34 -5.89 28.93
CA LEU A 70 -2.94 -5.03 27.92
C LEU A 70 -2.21 -5.09 26.58
N PHE A 71 -0.92 -5.40 26.59
CA PHE A 71 -0.08 -5.40 25.39
C PHE A 71 0.44 -6.80 25.06
N THR A 72 0.56 -7.06 23.76
CA THR A 72 1.25 -8.24 23.22
C THR A 72 2.55 -7.79 22.58
N ILE A 73 3.68 -8.38 23.01
CA ILE A 73 4.99 -8.16 22.41
C ILE A 73 5.36 -9.40 21.61
N LYS A 74 5.57 -9.24 20.30
CA LYS A 74 5.91 -10.37 19.42
C LYS A 74 7.13 -10.03 18.56
N ASN A 75 8.09 -10.96 18.54
CA ASN A 75 9.28 -10.86 17.71
C ASN A 75 8.92 -11.15 16.24
N TYR A 76 9.36 -10.29 15.33
CA TYR A 76 9.15 -10.39 13.88
C TYR A 76 10.45 -10.40 13.09
N GLN A 77 11.60 -10.50 13.75
CA GLN A 77 12.90 -10.42 13.09
C GLN A 77 13.04 -11.40 11.92
N ASN A 78 12.70 -12.66 12.10
CA ASN A 78 12.82 -13.65 11.01
C ASN A 78 11.98 -13.24 9.79
N LYS A 79 10.75 -12.79 10.01
CA LYS A 79 9.89 -12.29 8.92
C LYS A 79 10.43 -11.04 8.25
N ILE A 80 11.10 -10.17 9.00
CA ILE A 80 11.76 -8.98 8.46
C ILE A 80 12.95 -9.41 7.58
N LEU A 81 13.77 -10.34 8.06
CA LEU A 81 14.92 -10.85 7.30
C LEU A 81 14.50 -11.54 6.00
N GLU A 82 13.39 -12.27 6.00
CA GLU A 82 12.82 -12.90 4.79
C GLU A 82 12.47 -11.87 3.70
N ILE A 83 11.95 -10.69 4.07
CA ILE A 83 11.55 -9.65 3.11
C ILE A 83 12.64 -8.61 2.83
N LEU A 84 13.73 -8.62 3.59
CA LEU A 84 14.79 -7.61 3.52
C LEU A 84 15.40 -7.48 2.11
N PRO A 85 15.70 -8.55 1.36
CA PRO A 85 16.23 -8.44 0.00
C PRO A 85 15.30 -7.67 -0.94
N ASN A 86 13.98 -7.86 -0.81
CA ASN A 86 12.99 -7.14 -1.61
C ASN A 86 12.95 -5.65 -1.27
N ILE A 87 13.14 -5.31 0.00
CA ILE A 87 13.19 -3.93 0.48
C ILE A 87 14.43 -3.24 -0.08
N GLU A 88 15.60 -3.88 -0.03
CA GLU A 88 16.85 -3.33 -0.55
C GLU A 88 16.78 -3.09 -2.06
N ALA A 89 16.28 -4.06 -2.81
CA ALA A 89 16.05 -3.90 -4.25
C ALA A 89 15.07 -2.75 -4.55
N GLY A 90 14.03 -2.60 -3.71
CA GLY A 90 13.08 -1.50 -3.78
C GLY A 90 13.72 -0.13 -3.54
N ILE A 91 14.58 -0.02 -2.53
CA ILE A 91 15.33 1.20 -2.21
C ILE A 91 16.24 1.59 -3.37
N ASP A 92 17.01 0.65 -3.92
CA ASP A 92 17.92 0.90 -5.05
C ASP A 92 17.17 1.38 -6.28
N LYS A 93 16.01 0.79 -6.57
CA LYS A 93 15.13 1.23 -7.66
C LYS A 93 14.64 2.66 -7.45
N GLN A 94 14.23 3.00 -6.23
CA GLN A 94 13.77 4.34 -5.89
C GLN A 94 14.91 5.36 -6.00
N LEU A 95 16.10 5.04 -5.49
CA LEU A 95 17.28 5.91 -5.61
C LEU A 95 17.67 6.15 -7.07
N LYS A 96 17.62 5.13 -7.92
CA LYS A 96 17.83 5.28 -9.37
C LYS A 96 16.78 6.21 -9.99
N THR A 97 15.52 6.08 -9.57
CA THR A 97 14.43 6.95 -10.07
C THR A 97 14.63 8.42 -9.67
N LEU A 98 15.09 8.67 -8.44
CA LEU A 98 15.38 10.03 -7.95
C LEU A 98 16.53 10.73 -8.70
N LYS A 99 17.40 9.96 -9.33
CA LYS A 99 18.51 10.51 -10.15
C LYS A 99 18.09 10.89 -11.57
N LEU A 100 16.86 10.58 -11.99
CA LEU A 100 16.35 10.93 -13.31
C LEU A 100 16.13 12.44 -13.42
N THR A 101 16.54 13.01 -14.55
CA THR A 101 16.31 14.44 -14.87
C THR A 101 14.85 14.73 -15.26
N LYS A 102 14.11 13.70 -15.68
CA LYS A 102 12.68 13.80 -16.04
C LYS A 102 11.87 12.81 -15.23
N ALA A 103 10.66 13.21 -14.86
CA ALA A 103 9.74 12.32 -14.16
C ALA A 103 9.46 11.07 -15.02
N PRO A 104 9.50 9.86 -14.43
CA PRO A 104 9.22 8.63 -15.16
C PRO A 104 7.78 8.61 -15.65
N THR A 105 7.56 8.10 -16.87
CA THR A 105 6.22 7.83 -17.37
C THR A 105 5.63 6.66 -16.59
N ARG A 106 4.43 6.83 -16.05
CA ARG A 106 3.70 5.80 -15.33
C ARG A 106 2.29 5.68 -15.91
N GLU A 107 1.90 4.47 -16.24
CA GLU A 107 0.52 4.18 -16.58
C GLU A 107 -0.36 4.18 -15.32
N ILE A 108 -1.63 4.53 -15.51
CA ILE A 108 -2.62 4.42 -14.43
C ILE A 108 -2.89 2.95 -14.11
N GLY A 109 -3.18 2.67 -12.85
CA GLY A 109 -3.43 1.31 -12.38
C GLY A 109 -4.00 1.29 -10.98
N ILE A 110 -4.23 0.09 -10.45
CA ILE A 110 -4.74 -0.13 -9.08
C ILE A 110 -3.83 0.57 -8.06
N HIS A 111 -2.52 0.59 -8.29
CA HIS A 111 -1.54 1.29 -7.45
C HIS A 111 -1.79 2.80 -7.28
N CYS A 112 -2.66 3.40 -8.11
CA CYS A 112 -3.06 4.80 -7.93
C CYS A 112 -4.01 5.01 -6.74
N SER A 113 -4.64 3.94 -6.26
CA SER A 113 -5.63 3.98 -5.17
C SER A 113 -5.30 3.03 -4.02
N GLU A 114 -4.47 2.02 -4.23
CA GLU A 114 -4.12 1.00 -3.26
C GLU A 114 -2.61 0.90 -3.05
N PRO A 115 -2.16 0.63 -1.82
CA PRO A 115 -2.88 0.55 -0.54
C PRO A 115 -3.37 1.92 -0.01
N ARG A 116 -2.97 2.99 -0.66
CA ARG A 116 -3.38 4.39 -0.38
C ARG A 116 -3.50 5.15 -1.68
N SER A 117 -4.34 6.19 -1.69
CA SER A 117 -4.41 7.09 -2.83
C SER A 117 -3.06 7.73 -3.11
N CYS A 118 -2.60 7.63 -4.34
CA CYS A 118 -1.35 8.24 -4.80
C CYS A 118 -1.47 9.77 -4.75
N THR A 119 -0.50 10.44 -4.15
CA THR A 119 -0.45 11.92 -4.08
C THR A 119 -0.44 12.57 -5.47
N TYR A 120 0.12 11.88 -6.46
CA TYR A 120 0.19 12.36 -7.85
C TYR A 120 -0.95 11.83 -8.73
N LYS A 121 -2.00 11.26 -8.15
CA LYS A 121 -3.11 10.66 -8.90
C LYS A 121 -3.72 11.64 -9.90
N SER A 122 -4.03 12.86 -9.49
CA SER A 122 -4.61 13.89 -10.35
C SER A 122 -3.77 14.16 -11.60
N ARG A 123 -2.44 14.23 -11.46
CA ARG A 123 -1.53 14.44 -12.60
C ARG A 123 -1.65 13.36 -13.68
N CYS A 124 -1.91 12.13 -13.31
CA CYS A 124 -2.01 11.01 -14.27
C CYS A 124 -3.45 10.87 -14.78
N TRP A 125 -4.43 11.09 -13.92
CA TRP A 125 -5.84 10.86 -14.22
C TRP A 125 -6.52 12.00 -14.99
N ASN A 126 -6.02 13.25 -14.93
CA ASN A 126 -6.53 14.34 -15.75
C ASN A 126 -6.20 14.20 -17.26
N LYS A 127 -5.45 13.18 -17.62
CA LYS A 127 -5.17 12.81 -19.02
C LYS A 127 -6.17 11.79 -19.57
N LEU A 128 -7.12 11.34 -18.76
CA LEU A 128 -8.17 10.45 -19.21
C LEU A 128 -9.07 11.16 -20.21
N PRO A 129 -9.57 10.43 -21.24
CA PRO A 129 -10.58 11.00 -22.13
C PRO A 129 -11.87 11.31 -21.36
N ASN A 130 -12.66 12.21 -21.89
CA ASN A 130 -14.04 12.38 -21.43
C ASN A 130 -14.79 11.06 -21.61
N ASP A 131 -15.76 10.79 -20.75
CA ASP A 131 -16.52 9.53 -20.75
C ASP A 131 -15.64 8.27 -20.69
N SER A 132 -14.58 8.37 -19.90
CA SER A 132 -13.69 7.24 -19.66
C SER A 132 -14.43 6.01 -19.10
N VAL A 133 -13.92 4.81 -19.36
CA VAL A 133 -14.45 3.56 -18.74
C VAL A 133 -14.48 3.60 -17.22
N PHE A 134 -13.73 4.50 -16.59
CA PHE A 134 -13.74 4.72 -15.14
C PHE A 134 -14.92 5.54 -14.66
N ASP A 135 -15.65 6.23 -15.57
CA ASP A 135 -16.84 7.02 -15.28
C ASP A 135 -18.14 6.21 -15.42
N LEU A 136 -18.04 4.93 -15.79
CA LEU A 136 -19.19 4.03 -15.89
C LEU A 136 -19.80 3.77 -14.52
N VAL A 137 -21.05 4.14 -14.33
CA VAL A 137 -21.75 4.12 -13.04
C VAL A 137 -21.80 2.71 -12.45
N GLY A 138 -21.36 2.56 -11.20
CA GLY A 138 -21.39 1.28 -10.50
C GLY A 138 -20.48 0.19 -11.09
N PHE A 139 -19.60 0.55 -12.02
CA PHE A 139 -18.66 -0.41 -12.61
C PHE A 139 -17.46 -0.66 -11.69
N SER A 140 -17.05 -1.90 -11.57
CA SER A 140 -15.91 -2.28 -10.75
C SER A 140 -14.62 -1.63 -11.29
N LYS A 141 -13.84 -1.00 -10.40
CA LYS A 141 -12.53 -0.45 -10.77
C LYS A 141 -11.60 -1.49 -11.39
N ILE A 142 -11.65 -2.73 -10.90
CA ILE A 142 -10.85 -3.84 -11.44
C ILE A 142 -11.26 -4.11 -12.89
N ALA A 143 -12.57 -4.22 -13.15
CA ALA A 143 -13.10 -4.43 -14.50
C ALA A 143 -12.77 -3.23 -15.43
N ALA A 144 -12.88 -2.00 -14.94
CA ALA A 144 -12.47 -0.81 -15.70
C ALA A 144 -10.98 -0.84 -16.08
N PHE A 145 -10.09 -1.25 -15.17
CA PHE A 145 -8.67 -1.44 -15.49
C PHE A 145 -8.43 -2.59 -16.49
N GLN A 146 -9.23 -3.64 -16.46
CA GLN A 146 -9.14 -4.72 -17.47
C GLN A 146 -9.50 -4.20 -18.86
N LEU A 147 -10.59 -3.44 -19.00
CA LEU A 147 -10.97 -2.78 -20.25
C LEU A 147 -9.86 -1.83 -20.72
N TRP A 148 -9.37 -0.99 -19.80
CA TRP A 148 -8.27 -0.04 -20.08
C TRP A 148 -7.02 -0.71 -20.63
N LYS A 149 -6.60 -1.84 -20.04
CA LYS A 149 -5.47 -2.64 -20.53
C LYS A 149 -5.69 -3.25 -21.90
N ARG A 150 -6.95 -3.56 -22.25
CA ARG A 150 -7.35 -4.06 -23.57
C ARG A 150 -7.45 -2.95 -24.63
N GLY A 151 -7.15 -1.70 -24.27
CA GLY A 151 -7.20 -0.55 -25.17
C GLY A 151 -8.58 0.13 -25.22
N ILE A 152 -9.59 -0.35 -24.50
CA ILE A 152 -10.92 0.25 -24.41
C ILE A 152 -10.84 1.40 -23.42
N LYS A 153 -10.89 2.62 -23.91
CA LYS A 153 -10.61 3.82 -23.11
C LYS A 153 -11.87 4.59 -22.73
N THR A 154 -12.88 4.61 -23.61
CA THR A 154 -14.12 5.33 -23.37
C THR A 154 -15.30 4.37 -23.20
N ILE A 155 -16.37 4.85 -22.61
CA ILE A 155 -17.63 4.09 -22.44
C ILE A 155 -18.22 3.73 -23.81
N ALA A 156 -18.06 4.62 -24.80
CA ALA A 156 -18.54 4.37 -26.17
C ALA A 156 -17.83 3.18 -26.84
N ASP A 157 -16.55 2.93 -26.50
CA ASP A 157 -15.75 1.85 -27.08
C ASP A 157 -16.06 0.47 -26.44
N ILE A 158 -16.83 0.42 -25.36
CA ILE A 158 -17.17 -0.84 -24.69
C ILE A 158 -17.97 -1.71 -25.66
N PRO A 159 -17.50 -2.95 -25.96
CA PRO A 159 -18.18 -3.84 -26.89
C PRO A 159 -19.54 -4.30 -26.35
N GLU A 160 -20.45 -4.64 -27.25
CA GLU A 160 -21.81 -5.11 -26.90
C GLU A 160 -21.78 -6.45 -26.17
N THR A 161 -20.74 -7.24 -26.39
CA THR A 161 -20.51 -8.51 -25.70
C THR A 161 -20.08 -8.37 -24.24
N GLN A 162 -19.78 -7.14 -23.78
CA GLN A 162 -19.45 -6.89 -22.38
C GLN A 162 -20.72 -6.93 -21.53
N ASP A 163 -20.74 -7.78 -20.52
CA ASP A 163 -21.86 -7.83 -19.57
C ASP A 163 -21.91 -6.54 -18.75
N LEU A 164 -23.02 -5.81 -18.91
CA LEU A 164 -23.29 -4.52 -18.25
C LEU A 164 -24.68 -4.57 -17.61
N SER A 165 -24.81 -3.93 -16.46
CA SER A 165 -26.12 -3.72 -15.85
C SER A 165 -27.00 -2.78 -16.71
N PHE A 166 -28.31 -2.78 -16.47
CA PHE A 166 -29.26 -1.92 -17.19
C PHE A 166 -28.84 -0.44 -17.18
N ASN A 167 -28.44 0.11 -16.04
CA ASN A 167 -28.01 1.50 -15.93
C ASN A 167 -26.74 1.79 -16.74
N GLN A 168 -25.80 0.85 -16.77
CA GLN A 168 -24.57 0.96 -17.53
C GLN A 168 -24.82 0.91 -19.04
N GLU A 169 -25.74 0.05 -19.46
CA GLU A 169 -26.20 -0.02 -20.86
C GLU A 169 -26.86 1.29 -21.30
N VAL A 170 -27.72 1.85 -20.47
CA VAL A 170 -28.36 3.14 -20.74
C VAL A 170 -27.30 4.23 -20.87
N GLN A 171 -26.34 4.30 -19.93
CA GLN A 171 -25.25 5.28 -20.01
C GLN A 171 -24.43 5.12 -21.28
N ARG A 172 -24.06 3.88 -21.65
CA ARG A 172 -23.31 3.60 -22.89
C ARG A 172 -24.07 4.06 -24.13
N LYS A 173 -25.37 3.77 -24.23
CA LYS A 173 -26.22 4.18 -25.36
C LYS A 173 -26.35 5.70 -25.48
N LEU A 174 -26.54 6.38 -24.35
CA LEU A 174 -26.62 7.85 -24.32
C LEU A 174 -25.32 8.47 -24.83
N ILE A 175 -24.17 8.01 -24.32
CA ILE A 175 -22.86 8.55 -24.75
C ILE A 175 -22.62 8.27 -26.25
N LYS A 176 -22.98 7.07 -26.75
CA LYS A 176 -22.89 6.77 -28.18
C LYS A 176 -23.78 7.66 -29.04
N SER A 177 -24.92 8.11 -28.53
CA SER A 177 -25.84 8.98 -29.28
C SER A 177 -25.38 10.43 -29.35
N VAL A 178 -24.68 10.92 -28.32
CA VAL A 178 -24.15 12.30 -28.26
C VAL A 178 -22.88 12.45 -29.10
N ASN A 179 -22.10 11.40 -29.26
CA ASN A 179 -20.84 11.39 -30.01
C ASN A 179 -21.01 11.03 -31.51
N LYS A 180 -22.24 10.96 -32.00
CA LYS A 180 -22.58 10.86 -33.43
C LYS A 180 -22.89 12.21 -34.00
#